data_ed79516c0f04ef9f3adb3a36c59ab8d4
#
_entry.id   ed79516c0f04ef9f3adb3a36c59ab8d4
#
_cell.length_a   1.000
_cell.length_b   1.000
_cell.length_c   1.000
_cell.angle_alpha   90.00
_cell.angle_beta   90.00
_cell.angle_gamma   90.00
#
_symmetry.space_group_name_H-M   'P 1'
#
loop_
_entity.id
_entity.type
_entity.pdbx_description
1 polymer ?
#
loop_
_entity_poly.entity_id
_entity_poly.type
_entity_poly.pdbx_seq_one_letter_code
_entity_poly.pdbx_strand_id
1 'polypeptide(L)'
;MTAQNDTQQTASRTGEGPVRLAAFDFDGTALDGNSPVILVKFLARRRMLNPSVVLRIGLWAAAYKLRLPQNEAWVRGLVFRAFAGKPVEQVDQFLYDFYDECVGPRVRAVARQAMEQWHEQGVKVVCVSATFESIVVRAMRDLPFDYQISTRMKVNPDGTYGCEVEGSPVEGDQKMIELRRFANAKWGVGGWELEAAYGDHHSDRAMLAAAKQAFAVCPDRPLSRTARERGYQVLEW
;
A
#
# COMPACT_ATOMS: atom_id res chain seq x y z
N MET A 1 11.56 -43.50 -34.84
CA MET A 1 11.38 -42.48 -35.86
C MET A 1 10.02 -41.86 -35.60
N THR A 2 9.82 -40.68 -35.18
CA THR A 2 10.46 -39.36 -35.33
C THR A 2 10.18 -38.56 -34.06
N ALA A 3 11.21 -37.97 -33.48
CA ALA A 3 11.09 -36.99 -32.40
C ALA A 3 10.59 -35.67 -33.01
N GLN A 4 9.52 -35.11 -32.45
CA GLN A 4 9.12 -33.72 -32.70
C GLN A 4 9.58 -32.86 -31.50
N ASN A 5 10.53 -31.97 -31.83
CA ASN A 5 11.00 -30.89 -31.00
C ASN A 5 9.86 -29.87 -30.76
N ASP A 6 9.36 -29.79 -29.55
CA ASP A 6 8.62 -28.60 -29.11
C ASP A 6 9.65 -27.52 -28.73
N THR A 7 9.99 -26.71 -29.72
CA THR A 7 10.76 -25.49 -29.55
C THR A 7 9.88 -24.46 -28.84
N GLN A 8 10.18 -24.21 -27.57
CA GLN A 8 9.60 -23.07 -26.81
C GLN A 8 9.91 -21.77 -27.57
N GLN A 9 8.88 -21.20 -28.13
CA GLN A 9 8.89 -19.83 -28.66
C GLN A 9 8.99 -18.85 -27.49
N THR A 10 10.22 -18.50 -27.11
CA THR A 10 10.52 -17.25 -26.43
C THR A 10 10.23 -16.12 -27.40
N ALA A 11 9.04 -15.55 -27.29
CA ALA A 11 8.68 -14.35 -28.03
C ALA A 11 9.63 -13.21 -27.62
N SER A 12 10.60 -12.91 -28.46
CA SER A 12 11.42 -11.71 -28.38
C SER A 12 10.51 -10.50 -28.57
N ARG A 13 10.25 -9.77 -27.45
CA ARG A 13 9.65 -8.45 -27.51
C ARG A 13 10.69 -7.50 -28.10
N THR A 14 10.49 -7.18 -29.37
CA THR A 14 11.24 -6.17 -30.11
C THR A 14 10.97 -4.77 -29.59
N GLY A 15 12.01 -4.03 -29.16
CA GLY A 15 12.07 -2.59 -29.40
C GLY A 15 11.64 -1.63 -28.32
N GLU A 16 10.98 -2.05 -27.23
CA GLU A 16 10.67 -1.15 -26.11
C GLU A 16 11.62 -1.39 -24.94
N GLY A 17 12.17 -0.30 -24.38
CA GLY A 17 12.99 -0.35 -23.17
C GLY A 17 12.22 -0.92 -21.96
N PRO A 18 12.86 -1.05 -20.78
CA PRO A 18 12.21 -1.58 -19.60
C PRO A 18 10.99 -0.73 -19.21
N VAL A 19 9.93 -1.38 -18.70
CA VAL A 19 8.74 -0.69 -18.21
C VAL A 19 9.11 0.16 -17.01
N ARG A 20 8.83 1.46 -17.08
CA ARG A 20 9.11 2.41 -15.99
C ARG A 20 7.94 2.44 -15.00
N LEU A 21 8.27 2.36 -13.71
CA LEU A 21 7.30 2.35 -12.61
C LEU A 21 7.50 3.56 -11.70
N ALA A 22 6.38 4.17 -11.26
CA ALA A 22 6.34 5.11 -10.15
C ALA A 22 5.56 4.46 -9.00
N ALA A 23 6.23 4.18 -7.88
CA ALA A 23 5.63 3.55 -6.72
C ALA A 23 5.19 4.60 -5.70
N PHE A 24 3.95 4.52 -5.25
CA PHE A 24 3.39 5.41 -4.23
C PHE A 24 2.97 4.60 -3.00
N ASP A 25 3.40 5.04 -1.81
CA ASP A 25 2.70 4.65 -0.61
C ASP A 25 1.32 5.29 -0.56
N PHE A 26 0.41 4.74 0.25
CA PHE A 26 -0.96 5.23 0.36
C PHE A 26 -1.14 6.15 1.57
N ASP A 27 -1.01 5.60 2.79
CA ASP A 27 -1.23 6.32 4.04
C ASP A 27 -0.14 7.37 4.29
N GLY A 28 -0.52 8.63 4.57
CA GLY A 28 0.43 9.74 4.74
C GLY A 28 0.99 10.30 3.44
N THR A 29 0.98 9.52 2.36
CA THR A 29 1.51 9.91 1.04
C THR A 29 0.38 10.32 0.09
N ALA A 30 -0.35 9.38 -0.51
CA ALA A 30 -1.50 9.70 -1.37
C ALA A 30 -2.73 10.13 -0.57
N LEU A 31 -2.82 9.70 0.68
CA LEU A 31 -3.86 10.02 1.65
C LEU A 31 -3.33 11.00 2.71
N ASP A 32 -4.07 12.06 3.01
CA ASP A 32 -3.83 12.87 4.21
C ASP A 32 -4.40 12.18 5.45
N GLY A 33 -3.63 11.29 6.03
CA GLY A 33 -4.02 10.51 7.19
C GLY A 33 -3.51 9.08 7.18
N ASN A 34 -4.01 8.29 8.13
CA ASN A 34 -3.69 6.88 8.29
C ASN A 34 -4.99 6.07 8.29
N SER A 35 -5.22 5.29 7.23
CA SER A 35 -6.47 4.58 7.02
C SER A 35 -6.80 3.56 8.12
N PRO A 36 -5.87 2.79 8.69
CA PRO A 36 -6.09 1.97 9.88
C PRO A 36 -6.65 2.75 11.08
N VAL A 37 -6.10 3.92 11.35
CA VAL A 37 -6.55 4.77 12.47
C VAL A 37 -7.95 5.33 12.20
N ILE A 38 -8.22 5.75 10.97
CA ILE A 38 -9.54 6.24 10.54
C ILE A 38 -10.57 5.11 10.65
N LEU A 39 -10.23 3.88 10.20
CA LEU A 39 -11.08 2.71 10.27
C LEU A 39 -11.45 2.34 11.72
N VAL A 40 -10.49 2.37 12.62
CA VAL A 40 -10.77 2.12 14.04
C VAL A 40 -11.77 3.14 14.61
N LYS A 41 -11.62 4.43 14.29
CA LYS A 41 -12.56 5.47 14.70
C LYS A 41 -13.95 5.25 14.11
N PHE A 42 -14.02 4.84 12.86
CA PHE A 42 -15.26 4.52 12.15
C PHE A 42 -15.98 3.33 12.79
N LEU A 43 -15.27 2.22 13.05
CA LEU A 43 -15.78 1.03 13.73
C LEU A 43 -16.29 1.37 15.15
N ALA A 44 -15.54 2.21 15.89
CA ALA A 44 -15.95 2.65 17.22
C ALA A 44 -17.25 3.48 17.19
N ARG A 45 -17.37 4.43 16.25
CA ARG A 45 -18.60 5.23 16.06
C ARG A 45 -19.82 4.39 15.72
N ARG A 46 -19.64 3.34 14.91
CA ARG A 46 -20.69 2.39 14.54
C ARG A 46 -20.94 1.31 15.61
N ARG A 47 -20.30 1.41 16.77
CA ARG A 47 -20.42 0.45 17.89
C ARG A 47 -20.08 -1.00 17.50
N MET A 48 -19.23 -1.16 16.51
CA MET A 48 -18.76 -2.48 16.04
C MET A 48 -17.58 -3.03 16.86
N LEU A 49 -17.01 -2.22 17.75
CA LEU A 49 -15.94 -2.61 18.67
C LEU A 49 -16.46 -2.67 20.09
N ASN A 50 -16.01 -3.67 20.85
CA ASN A 50 -16.30 -3.74 22.28
C ASN A 50 -15.73 -2.50 23.01
N PRO A 51 -16.41 -1.94 24.02
CA PRO A 51 -15.95 -0.76 24.77
C PRO A 51 -14.53 -0.92 25.34
N SER A 52 -14.16 -2.12 25.78
CA SER A 52 -12.80 -2.44 26.27
C SER A 52 -11.75 -2.31 25.18
N VAL A 53 -12.08 -2.67 23.94
CA VAL A 53 -11.20 -2.51 22.76
C VAL A 53 -11.04 -1.04 22.42
N VAL A 54 -12.14 -0.27 22.44
CA VAL A 54 -12.10 1.20 22.21
C VAL A 54 -11.21 1.90 23.25
N LEU A 55 -11.32 1.53 24.54
CA LEU A 55 -10.47 2.08 25.59
C LEU A 55 -8.99 1.75 25.35
N ARG A 56 -8.67 0.50 25.00
CA ARG A 56 -7.28 0.08 24.69
C ARG A 56 -6.70 0.81 23.48
N ILE A 57 -7.52 1.06 22.45
CA ILE A 57 -7.12 1.85 21.28
C ILE A 57 -6.91 3.31 21.67
N GLY A 58 -7.75 3.87 22.55
CA GLY A 58 -7.57 5.22 23.07
C GLY A 58 -6.24 5.38 23.84
N LEU A 59 -5.90 4.41 24.66
CA LEU A 59 -4.61 4.37 25.38
C LEU A 59 -3.43 4.22 24.40
N TRP A 60 -3.60 3.37 23.37
CA TRP A 60 -2.59 3.23 22.32
C TRP A 60 -2.39 4.53 21.53
N ALA A 61 -3.48 5.20 21.14
CA ALA A 61 -3.41 6.48 20.42
C ALA A 61 -2.76 7.60 21.28
N ALA A 62 -3.00 7.60 22.59
CA ALA A 62 -2.34 8.51 23.53
C ALA A 62 -0.83 8.21 23.60
N ALA A 63 -0.46 6.94 23.72
CA ALA A 63 0.93 6.50 23.70
C ALA A 63 1.64 6.85 22.38
N TYR A 64 0.94 6.72 21.23
CA TYR A 64 1.43 7.13 19.92
C TYR A 64 1.74 8.63 19.88
N LYS A 65 0.84 9.48 20.39
CA LYS A 65 1.10 10.93 20.53
C LYS A 65 2.30 11.24 21.42
N LEU A 66 2.54 10.42 22.42
CA LEU A 66 3.70 10.53 23.34
C LEU A 66 4.98 9.91 22.77
N ARG A 67 4.94 9.42 21.50
CA ARG A 67 6.09 8.81 20.79
C ARG A 67 6.70 7.60 21.49
N LEU A 68 5.89 6.85 22.22
CA LEU A 68 6.30 5.58 22.79
C LEU A 68 6.35 4.51 21.67
N PRO A 69 7.25 3.51 21.77
CA PRO A 69 7.32 2.42 20.79
C PRO A 69 5.95 1.74 20.61
N GLN A 70 5.50 1.58 19.38
CA GLN A 70 4.18 1.06 19.05
C GLN A 70 4.28 -0.19 18.19
N ASN A 71 3.37 -1.12 18.42
CA ASN A 71 3.24 -2.32 17.61
C ASN A 71 2.05 -2.18 16.66
N GLU A 72 2.31 -1.81 15.40
CA GLU A 72 1.28 -1.65 14.36
C GLU A 72 0.58 -2.98 14.05
N ALA A 73 1.28 -4.10 14.17
CA ALA A 73 0.70 -5.44 14.01
C ALA A 73 -0.44 -5.71 15.00
N TRP A 74 -0.41 -5.09 16.19
CA TRP A 74 -1.49 -5.21 17.16
C TRP A 74 -2.77 -4.51 16.70
N VAL A 75 -2.70 -3.30 16.14
CA VAL A 75 -3.86 -2.58 15.59
C VAL A 75 -4.45 -3.36 14.42
N ARG A 76 -3.62 -3.83 13.51
CA ARG A 76 -4.02 -4.69 12.39
C ARG A 76 -4.74 -5.94 12.88
N GLY A 77 -4.20 -6.62 13.89
CA GLY A 77 -4.83 -7.80 14.49
C GLY A 77 -6.18 -7.53 15.14
N LEU A 78 -6.43 -6.31 15.67
CA LEU A 78 -7.75 -5.92 16.18
C LEU A 78 -8.77 -5.77 15.04
N VAL A 79 -8.38 -5.13 13.96
CA VAL A 79 -9.22 -4.93 12.77
C VAL A 79 -9.56 -6.28 12.13
N PHE A 80 -8.56 -7.17 11.96
CA PHE A 80 -8.78 -8.51 11.41
C PHE A 80 -9.77 -9.32 12.23
N ARG A 81 -9.67 -9.29 13.56
CA ARG A 81 -10.62 -9.96 14.44
C ARG A 81 -12.05 -9.41 14.32
N ALA A 82 -12.22 -8.14 13.99
CA ALA A 82 -13.54 -7.56 13.76
C ALA A 82 -14.20 -8.11 12.49
N PHE A 83 -13.42 -8.57 11.53
CA PHE A 83 -13.89 -9.09 10.24
C PHE A 83 -13.82 -10.63 10.13
N ALA A 84 -13.06 -11.30 10.99
CA ALA A 84 -12.93 -12.75 10.98
C ALA A 84 -14.28 -13.48 11.02
N GLY A 85 -14.44 -14.50 10.19
CA GLY A 85 -15.66 -15.29 10.06
C GLY A 85 -16.81 -14.62 9.30
N LYS A 86 -16.57 -13.41 8.74
CA LYS A 86 -17.58 -12.74 7.91
C LYS A 86 -17.31 -12.99 6.43
N PRO A 87 -18.37 -13.09 5.58
CA PRO A 87 -18.22 -13.25 4.14
C PRO A 87 -17.34 -12.14 3.53
N VAL A 88 -16.45 -12.53 2.63
CA VAL A 88 -15.51 -11.61 1.94
C VAL A 88 -16.27 -10.44 1.31
N GLU A 89 -17.30 -10.72 0.52
CA GLU A 89 -18.10 -9.69 -0.17
C GLU A 89 -18.72 -8.67 0.79
N GLN A 90 -19.19 -9.14 1.96
CA GLN A 90 -19.78 -8.25 2.97
C GLN A 90 -18.73 -7.30 3.58
N VAL A 91 -17.54 -7.82 3.87
CA VAL A 91 -16.45 -7.02 4.45
C VAL A 91 -15.89 -6.06 3.41
N ASP A 92 -15.71 -6.50 2.17
CA ASP A 92 -15.22 -5.65 1.10
C ASP A 92 -16.18 -4.50 0.82
N GLN A 93 -17.49 -4.77 0.74
CA GLN A 93 -18.49 -3.70 0.58
C GLN A 93 -18.44 -2.72 1.76
N PHE A 94 -18.33 -3.22 2.99
CA PHE A 94 -18.18 -2.37 4.17
C PHE A 94 -16.91 -1.50 4.11
N LEU A 95 -15.78 -2.03 3.61
CA LEU A 95 -14.54 -1.29 3.45
C LEU A 95 -14.60 -0.29 2.28
N TYR A 96 -15.39 -0.58 1.24
CA TYR A 96 -15.69 0.39 0.17
C TYR A 96 -16.52 1.55 0.69
N ASP A 97 -17.58 1.28 1.44
CA ASP A 97 -18.40 2.32 2.08
C ASP A 97 -17.58 3.17 3.06
N PHE A 98 -16.70 2.52 3.82
CA PHE A 98 -15.73 3.20 4.70
C PHE A 98 -14.79 4.11 3.91
N TYR A 99 -14.26 3.63 2.78
CA TYR A 99 -13.42 4.44 1.91
C TYR A 99 -14.19 5.67 1.43
N ASP A 100 -15.37 5.48 0.88
CA ASP A 100 -16.20 6.57 0.32
C ASP A 100 -16.55 7.63 1.37
N GLU A 101 -16.89 7.19 2.58
CA GLU A 101 -17.30 8.09 3.66
C GLU A 101 -16.12 8.80 4.34
N CYS A 102 -15.01 8.11 4.53
CA CYS A 102 -13.97 8.57 5.45
C CYS A 102 -12.58 8.75 4.82
N VAL A 103 -12.23 8.00 3.80
CA VAL A 103 -10.88 7.99 3.20
C VAL A 103 -10.83 8.85 1.95
N GLY A 104 -11.74 8.64 1.00
CA GLY A 104 -11.80 9.34 -0.27
C GLY A 104 -11.74 10.87 -0.14
N PRO A 105 -12.51 11.50 0.80
CA PRO A 105 -12.44 12.96 1.03
C PRO A 105 -11.07 13.48 1.50
N ARG A 106 -10.14 12.59 1.87
CA ARG A 106 -8.78 12.91 2.36
C ARG A 106 -7.70 12.59 1.35
N VAL A 107 -8.07 12.10 0.18
CA VAL A 107 -7.11 11.87 -0.92
C VAL A 107 -6.51 13.21 -1.35
N ARG A 108 -5.19 13.26 -1.42
CA ARG A 108 -4.48 14.49 -1.82
C ARG A 108 -4.62 14.73 -3.31
N ALA A 109 -5.18 15.87 -3.70
CA ALA A 109 -5.30 16.26 -5.11
C ALA A 109 -3.91 16.37 -5.79
N VAL A 110 -2.92 16.85 -5.04
CA VAL A 110 -1.53 16.93 -5.54
C VAL A 110 -0.89 15.58 -5.81
N ALA A 111 -1.24 14.55 -5.02
CA ALA A 111 -0.79 13.18 -5.28
C ALA A 111 -1.38 12.65 -6.59
N ARG A 112 -2.68 12.88 -6.83
CA ARG A 112 -3.33 12.55 -8.11
C ARG A 112 -2.64 13.23 -9.28
N GLN A 113 -2.38 14.53 -9.19
CA GLN A 113 -1.68 15.29 -10.23
C GLN A 113 -0.28 14.72 -10.51
N ALA A 114 0.47 14.36 -9.47
CA ALA A 114 1.78 13.73 -9.64
C ALA A 114 1.68 12.37 -10.37
N MET A 115 0.67 11.56 -10.07
CA MET A 115 0.41 10.29 -10.77
C MET A 115 0.04 10.50 -12.23
N GLU A 116 -0.81 11.49 -12.53
CA GLU A 116 -1.19 11.88 -13.89
C GLU A 116 0.02 12.34 -14.69
N GLN A 117 0.91 13.13 -14.09
CA GLN A 117 2.17 13.56 -14.72
C GLN A 117 3.10 12.39 -15.06
N TRP A 118 3.14 11.35 -14.24
CA TRP A 118 3.88 10.13 -14.55
C TRP A 118 3.25 9.37 -15.73
N HIS A 119 1.92 9.28 -15.78
CA HIS A 119 1.22 8.68 -16.93
C HIS A 119 1.51 9.42 -18.23
N GLU A 120 1.53 10.76 -18.23
CA GLU A 120 1.88 11.57 -19.40
C GLU A 120 3.30 11.27 -19.93
N GLN A 121 4.19 10.82 -19.05
CA GLN A 121 5.55 10.38 -19.39
C GLN A 121 5.64 8.89 -19.77
N GLY A 122 4.51 8.18 -19.84
CA GLY A 122 4.45 6.74 -20.15
C GLY A 122 4.94 5.84 -18.99
N VAL A 123 4.93 6.34 -17.76
CA VAL A 123 5.32 5.60 -16.54
C VAL A 123 4.08 4.96 -15.94
N LYS A 124 4.17 3.70 -15.52
CA LYS A 124 3.09 2.99 -14.81
C LYS A 124 3.10 3.32 -13.34
N VAL A 125 1.94 3.63 -12.79
CA VAL A 125 1.78 4.02 -11.38
C VAL A 125 1.31 2.83 -10.55
N VAL A 126 2.05 2.54 -9.46
CA VAL A 126 1.79 1.39 -8.59
C VAL A 126 1.60 1.87 -7.15
N CYS A 127 0.48 1.52 -6.53
CA CYS A 127 0.32 1.67 -5.09
C CYS A 127 1.02 0.52 -4.36
N VAL A 128 1.86 0.83 -3.35
CA VAL A 128 2.56 -0.17 -2.53
C VAL A 128 2.36 0.17 -1.06
N SER A 129 1.43 -0.51 -0.38
CA SER A 129 0.97 -0.06 0.95
C SER A 129 0.69 -1.20 1.93
N ALA A 130 0.88 -0.90 3.22
CA ALA A 130 0.45 -1.77 4.32
C ALA A 130 -1.09 -1.78 4.52
N THR A 131 -1.81 -0.89 3.87
CA THR A 131 -3.27 -0.75 3.93
C THR A 131 -3.97 -2.01 3.40
N PHE A 132 -5.20 -2.27 3.88
CA PHE A 132 -5.99 -3.40 3.41
C PHE A 132 -6.32 -3.29 1.93
N GLU A 133 -6.20 -4.43 1.22
CA GLU A 133 -6.40 -4.50 -0.22
C GLU A 133 -7.73 -3.90 -0.67
N SER A 134 -8.84 -4.23 -0.02
CA SER A 134 -10.17 -3.73 -0.40
C SER A 134 -10.24 -2.20 -0.38
N ILE A 135 -9.57 -1.54 0.58
CA ILE A 135 -9.51 -0.07 0.64
C ILE A 135 -8.73 0.49 -0.56
N VAL A 136 -7.57 -0.11 -0.87
CA VAL A 136 -6.74 0.35 -2.00
C VAL A 136 -7.41 0.05 -3.34
N VAL A 137 -8.05 -1.11 -3.49
CA VAL A 137 -8.85 -1.46 -4.69
C VAL A 137 -9.96 -0.43 -4.91
N ARG A 138 -10.64 0.00 -3.84
CA ARG A 138 -11.65 1.07 -3.97
C ARG A 138 -11.03 2.41 -4.35
N ALA A 139 -9.84 2.72 -3.81
CA ALA A 139 -9.09 3.94 -4.14
C ALA A 139 -8.65 4.02 -5.61
N MET A 140 -8.46 2.89 -6.29
CA MET A 140 -8.12 2.85 -7.72
C MET A 140 -9.22 3.43 -8.63
N ARG A 141 -10.42 3.67 -8.13
CA ARG A 141 -11.47 4.40 -8.87
C ARG A 141 -11.25 5.91 -8.86
N ASP A 142 -10.59 6.41 -7.82
CA ASP A 142 -10.38 7.84 -7.58
C ASP A 142 -8.95 8.28 -7.89
N LEU A 143 -7.99 7.37 -7.77
CA LEU A 143 -6.57 7.59 -8.03
C LEU A 143 -6.12 6.76 -9.24
N PRO A 144 -5.31 7.32 -10.15
CA PRO A 144 -4.91 6.67 -11.37
C PRO A 144 -3.77 5.66 -11.14
N PHE A 145 -3.98 4.69 -10.23
CA PHE A 145 -3.11 3.54 -10.08
C PHE A 145 -3.35 2.51 -11.19
N ASP A 146 -2.31 2.12 -11.92
CA ASP A 146 -2.38 0.98 -12.86
C ASP A 146 -2.41 -0.35 -12.11
N TYR A 147 -1.72 -0.41 -10.95
CA TYR A 147 -1.58 -1.62 -10.12
C TYR A 147 -1.56 -1.27 -8.65
N GLN A 148 -1.91 -2.27 -7.83
CA GLN A 148 -1.77 -2.17 -6.39
C GLN A 148 -1.08 -3.41 -5.81
N ILE A 149 -0.32 -3.20 -4.76
CA ILE A 149 0.35 -4.20 -3.94
C ILE A 149 0.09 -3.79 -2.49
N SER A 150 -0.86 -4.46 -1.85
CA SER A 150 -1.33 -4.10 -0.52
C SER A 150 -1.56 -5.32 0.36
N THR A 151 -1.76 -5.09 1.65
CA THR A 151 -1.90 -6.19 2.62
C THR A 151 -3.24 -6.90 2.46
N ARG A 152 -3.20 -8.21 2.26
CA ARG A 152 -4.38 -9.07 2.12
C ARG A 152 -4.72 -9.78 3.41
N MET A 153 -6.01 -9.91 3.69
CA MET A 153 -6.51 -10.83 4.69
C MET A 153 -6.64 -12.23 4.08
N LYS A 154 -6.28 -13.25 4.86
CA LYS A 154 -6.45 -14.64 4.45
C LYS A 154 -7.93 -14.98 4.31
N VAL A 155 -8.29 -15.60 3.21
CA VAL A 155 -9.65 -16.10 2.97
C VAL A 155 -9.70 -17.57 3.32
N ASN A 156 -10.70 -17.96 4.12
CA ASN A 156 -10.98 -19.35 4.48
C ASN A 156 -11.65 -20.09 3.32
N PRO A 157 -11.61 -21.44 3.30
CA PRO A 157 -12.27 -22.24 2.26
C PRO A 157 -13.78 -22.03 2.14
N ASP A 158 -14.42 -21.55 3.20
CA ASP A 158 -15.87 -21.25 3.24
C ASP A 158 -16.22 -19.86 2.69
N GLY A 159 -15.24 -19.10 2.15
CA GLY A 159 -15.44 -17.75 1.61
C GLY A 159 -15.53 -16.65 2.66
N THR A 160 -15.11 -16.92 3.89
CA THR A 160 -15.05 -15.91 4.96
C THR A 160 -13.61 -15.42 5.16
N TYR A 161 -13.45 -14.20 5.71
CA TYR A 161 -12.13 -13.74 6.13
C TYR A 161 -11.64 -14.45 7.39
N GLY A 162 -10.34 -14.79 7.38
CA GLY A 162 -9.62 -15.25 8.57
C GLY A 162 -9.20 -14.09 9.47
N CYS A 163 -8.35 -14.37 10.46
CA CYS A 163 -7.75 -13.36 11.33
C CYS A 163 -6.25 -13.12 11.04
N GLU A 164 -5.75 -13.69 9.95
CA GLU A 164 -4.35 -13.67 9.56
C GLU A 164 -4.16 -12.90 8.25
N VAL A 165 -2.92 -12.43 8.04
CA VAL A 165 -2.47 -11.89 6.74
C VAL A 165 -2.23 -13.06 5.78
N GLU A 166 -2.62 -12.91 4.52
CA GLU A 166 -2.17 -13.79 3.45
C GLU A 166 -0.73 -13.43 3.07
N GLY A 167 0.21 -14.30 3.40
CA GLY A 167 1.64 -14.03 3.21
C GLY A 167 2.21 -13.09 4.27
N SER A 168 2.89 -12.04 3.86
CA SER A 168 3.48 -11.02 4.73
C SER A 168 2.80 -9.67 4.55
N PRO A 169 2.66 -8.88 5.64
CA PRO A 169 2.19 -7.51 5.49
C PRO A 169 3.12 -6.69 4.59
N VAL A 170 2.54 -5.86 3.72
CA VAL A 170 3.29 -5.02 2.78
C VAL A 170 3.79 -3.76 3.49
N GLU A 171 4.71 -3.94 4.43
CA GLU A 171 5.30 -2.87 5.25
C GLU A 171 6.82 -2.95 5.30
N GLY A 172 7.50 -1.85 5.53
CA GLY A 172 8.95 -1.81 5.61
C GLY A 172 9.64 -2.35 4.36
N ASP A 173 10.67 -3.17 4.56
CA ASP A 173 11.43 -3.77 3.45
C ASP A 173 10.56 -4.69 2.58
N GLN A 174 9.46 -5.21 3.14
CA GLN A 174 8.52 -6.06 2.38
C GLN A 174 7.85 -5.31 1.22
N LYS A 175 7.68 -3.98 1.30
CA LYS A 175 7.20 -3.17 0.18
C LYS A 175 8.04 -3.37 -1.08
N MET A 176 9.35 -3.29 -0.95
CA MET A 176 10.25 -3.47 -2.09
C MET A 176 10.36 -4.92 -2.55
N ILE A 177 10.28 -5.88 -1.62
CA ILE A 177 10.27 -7.32 -1.94
C ILE A 177 9.05 -7.66 -2.79
N GLU A 178 7.85 -7.23 -2.36
CA GLU A 178 6.60 -7.50 -3.06
C GLU A 178 6.51 -6.76 -4.40
N LEU A 179 6.97 -5.50 -4.46
CA LEU A 179 7.05 -4.76 -5.72
C LEU A 179 7.94 -5.48 -6.73
N ARG A 180 9.11 -5.94 -6.30
CA ARG A 180 10.04 -6.69 -7.15
C ARG A 180 9.45 -8.03 -7.60
N ARG A 181 8.80 -8.75 -6.69
CA ARG A 181 8.12 -10.02 -7.01
C ARG A 181 7.04 -9.81 -8.07
N PHE A 182 6.17 -8.83 -7.87
CA PHE A 182 5.11 -8.47 -8.81
C PHE A 182 5.67 -8.07 -10.18
N ALA A 183 6.63 -7.15 -10.20
CA ALA A 183 7.17 -6.62 -11.44
C ALA A 183 7.95 -7.68 -12.24
N ASN A 184 8.74 -8.53 -11.57
CA ASN A 184 9.44 -9.64 -12.20
C ASN A 184 8.47 -10.69 -12.77
N ALA A 185 7.37 -10.98 -12.07
CA ALA A 185 6.35 -11.91 -12.57
C ALA A 185 5.64 -11.36 -13.81
N LYS A 186 5.45 -10.03 -13.87
CA LYS A 186 4.68 -9.38 -14.93
C LYS A 186 5.53 -9.06 -16.19
N TRP A 187 6.76 -8.61 -15.99
CA TRP A 187 7.62 -8.11 -17.09
C TRP A 187 8.95 -8.83 -17.23
N GLY A 188 9.24 -9.76 -16.34
CA GLY A 188 10.52 -10.46 -16.29
C GLY A 188 11.61 -9.70 -15.53
N VAL A 189 12.68 -10.41 -15.16
CA VAL A 189 13.86 -9.82 -14.53
C VAL A 189 14.57 -8.91 -15.54
N GLY A 190 14.79 -7.64 -15.18
CA GLY A 190 15.38 -6.62 -16.08
C GLY A 190 14.38 -6.02 -17.08
N GLY A 191 13.13 -6.49 -17.12
CA GLY A 191 12.08 -5.95 -17.99
C GLY A 191 11.36 -4.72 -17.41
N TRP A 192 11.77 -4.23 -16.25
CA TRP A 192 11.22 -3.06 -15.57
C TRP A 192 12.28 -2.30 -14.78
N GLU A 193 11.97 -1.05 -14.46
CA GLU A 193 12.80 -0.19 -13.60
C GLU A 193 11.92 0.70 -12.72
N LEU A 194 12.39 1.03 -11.52
CA LEU A 194 11.71 1.92 -10.61
C LEU A 194 12.19 3.36 -10.86
N GLU A 195 11.42 4.10 -11.65
CA GLU A 195 11.73 5.48 -12.03
C GLU A 195 11.55 6.42 -10.85
N ALA A 196 10.43 6.28 -10.11
CA ALA A 196 10.13 7.12 -8.97
C ALA A 196 9.56 6.32 -7.79
N ALA A 197 9.76 6.82 -6.56
CA ALA A 197 9.08 6.33 -5.37
C ALA A 197 8.69 7.49 -4.45
N TYR A 198 7.50 7.38 -3.86
CA TYR A 198 6.90 8.34 -2.94
C TYR A 198 6.56 7.67 -1.61
N GLY A 199 6.93 8.29 -0.49
CA GLY A 199 6.64 7.75 0.85
C GLY A 199 6.79 8.83 1.92
N ASP A 200 6.10 8.68 3.06
CA ASP A 200 6.09 9.63 4.19
C ASP A 200 6.79 9.12 5.44
N HIS A 201 6.98 7.82 5.54
CA HIS A 201 7.49 7.16 6.75
C HIS A 201 8.82 6.47 6.52
N HIS A 202 9.65 6.35 7.58
CA HIS A 202 10.97 5.70 7.48
C HIS A 202 10.91 4.24 7.01
N SER A 203 9.76 3.58 7.14
CA SER A 203 9.54 2.23 6.61
C SER A 203 9.60 2.17 5.08
N ASP A 204 9.46 3.31 4.38
CA ASP A 204 9.50 3.38 2.91
C ASP A 204 10.93 3.48 2.36
N ARG A 205 11.92 3.59 3.23
CA ARG A 205 13.31 3.83 2.84
C ARG A 205 13.87 2.83 1.84
N ALA A 206 13.47 1.54 1.92
CA ALA A 206 13.93 0.52 0.98
C ALA A 206 13.38 0.76 -0.43
N MET A 207 12.11 1.15 -0.52
CA MET A 207 11.44 1.50 -1.78
C MET A 207 12.02 2.81 -2.34
N LEU A 208 12.15 3.84 -1.52
CA LEU A 208 12.75 5.13 -1.90
C LEU A 208 14.19 4.98 -2.38
N ALA A 209 15.00 4.16 -1.67
CA ALA A 209 16.40 3.95 -2.03
C ALA A 209 16.61 3.15 -3.34
N ALA A 210 15.60 2.40 -3.77
CA ALA A 210 15.64 1.62 -5.00
C ALA A 210 15.23 2.43 -6.24
N ALA A 211 14.59 3.57 -6.06
CA ALA A 211 14.11 4.41 -7.15
C ALA A 211 15.21 5.33 -7.68
N LYS A 212 15.12 5.69 -8.98
CA LYS A 212 15.98 6.72 -9.57
C LYS A 212 15.69 8.09 -8.98
N GLN A 213 14.41 8.38 -8.72
CA GLN A 213 13.94 9.61 -8.10
C GLN A 213 13.15 9.26 -6.83
N ALA A 214 13.60 9.77 -5.69
CA ALA A 214 12.96 9.52 -4.40
C ALA A 214 12.33 10.80 -3.85
N PHE A 215 11.05 10.69 -3.48
CA PHE A 215 10.23 11.78 -2.96
C PHE A 215 9.75 11.45 -1.55
N ALA A 216 10.23 12.22 -0.58
CA ALA A 216 9.80 12.13 0.82
C ALA A 216 8.64 13.12 1.03
N VAL A 217 7.42 12.60 1.15
CA VAL A 217 6.18 13.40 1.27
C VAL A 217 5.88 13.65 2.74
N CYS A 218 5.80 14.91 3.18
CA CYS A 218 5.54 15.28 4.58
C CYS A 218 6.26 14.36 5.58
N PRO A 219 7.58 14.10 5.42
CA PRO A 219 8.26 12.96 6.00
C PRO A 219 8.32 12.99 7.53
N ASP A 220 8.25 11.82 8.16
CA ASP A 220 8.56 11.67 9.57
C ASP A 220 10.02 12.08 9.86
N ARG A 221 10.37 12.28 11.14
CA ARG A 221 11.71 12.75 11.52
C ARG A 221 12.84 11.82 11.05
N PRO A 222 12.75 10.47 11.20
CA PRO A 222 13.74 9.56 10.66
C PRO A 222 13.88 9.65 9.14
N LEU A 223 12.77 9.69 8.38
CA LEU A 223 12.82 9.83 6.93
C LEU A 223 13.35 11.20 6.50
N SER A 224 12.99 12.29 7.20
CA SER A 224 13.54 13.63 6.94
C SER A 224 15.06 13.68 7.07
N ARG A 225 15.63 12.91 8.02
CA ARG A 225 17.09 12.78 8.15
C ARG A 225 17.67 12.03 6.96
N THR A 226 17.10 10.86 6.63
CA THR A 226 17.52 10.06 5.47
C THR A 226 17.41 10.85 4.17
N ALA A 227 16.34 11.63 3.98
CA ALA A 227 16.13 12.45 2.80
C ALA A 227 17.25 13.46 2.62
N ARG A 228 17.67 14.15 3.70
CA ARG A 228 18.81 15.07 3.67
C ARG A 228 20.14 14.38 3.36
N GLU A 229 20.38 13.22 3.99
CA GLU A 229 21.62 12.46 3.80
C GLU A 229 21.76 11.90 2.39
N ARG A 230 20.64 11.52 1.75
CA ARG A 230 20.61 10.88 0.44
C ARG A 230 20.18 11.79 -0.70
N GLY A 231 19.83 13.04 -0.42
CA GLY A 231 19.41 14.01 -1.44
C GLY A 231 18.01 13.72 -2.01
N TYR A 232 17.10 13.11 -1.23
CA TYR A 232 15.71 12.91 -1.67
C TYR A 232 14.99 14.26 -1.77
N GLN A 233 14.06 14.38 -2.71
CA GLN A 233 13.20 15.55 -2.77
C GLN A 233 12.16 15.50 -1.64
N VAL A 234 12.07 16.58 -0.87
CA VAL A 234 11.05 16.68 0.19
C VAL A 234 9.87 17.48 -0.36
N LEU A 235 8.67 16.91 -0.23
CA LEU A 235 7.41 17.48 -0.69
C LEU A 235 6.50 17.74 0.51
N GLU A 236 6.03 18.98 0.65
CA GLU A 236 5.07 19.40 1.66
C GLU A 236 3.68 19.52 1.00
N TRP A 237 2.98 18.38 0.94
CA TRP A 237 1.67 18.25 0.29
C TRP A 237 0.50 18.58 1.21
#